data_dd3124e9573a27fcbb8be781be2d03fd
#
_entry.id   dd3124e9573a27fcbb8be781be2d03fd
#
_cell.length_a   1.000
_cell.length_b   1.000
_cell.length_c   1.000
_cell.angle_alpha   90.00
_cell.angle_beta   90.00
_cell.angle_gamma   90.00
#
_symmetry.space_group_name_H-M   'P 1'
#
loop_
_entity.id
_entity.type
_entity.pdbx_description
1 polymer ?
#
loop_
_entity_poly.entity_id
_entity_poly.type
_entity_poly.pdbx_seq_one_letter_code
_entity_poly.pdbx_strand_id
1 'polypeptide(L)'
;KFIARSKLFVFPSLWEGFPYALIEAMACGVPVVSSDCRSGPREILAPDTDFSYQTEKPEFAEYGVLMPVFEVKFKSADELLEEKELMWVEVIDKMLEDESLRGIYSERAKQRADDFRLEKIVEEWIEVLR
;
A
#
# COMPACT_ATOMS: atom_id res chain seq x y z
N LYS A 1 -10.61 0.80 -14.62
CA LYS A 1 -10.23 0.42 -15.98
C LYS A 1 -8.72 0.48 -16.20
N PHE A 2 -8.07 1.61 -15.90
CA PHE A 2 -6.61 1.73 -15.97
C PHE A 2 -5.89 0.94 -14.87
N ILE A 3 -6.41 0.99 -13.66
CA ILE A 3 -5.84 0.28 -12.50
C ILE A 3 -5.77 -1.23 -12.79
N ALA A 4 -6.85 -1.84 -13.28
CA ALA A 4 -6.91 -3.28 -13.54
C ALA A 4 -5.87 -3.78 -14.57
N ARG A 5 -5.31 -2.89 -15.37
CA ARG A 5 -4.27 -3.21 -16.36
C ARG A 5 -2.86 -2.90 -15.88
N SER A 6 -2.72 -2.34 -14.70
CA SER A 6 -1.44 -1.95 -14.13
C SER A 6 -0.71 -3.16 -13.54
N LYS A 7 0.59 -3.19 -13.66
CA LYS A 7 1.43 -4.21 -13.02
C LYS A 7 1.70 -3.90 -11.56
N LEU A 8 1.63 -2.64 -11.21
CA LEU A 8 1.92 -2.14 -9.88
C LEU A 8 1.15 -0.85 -9.63
N PHE A 9 0.67 -0.66 -8.41
CA PHE A 9 0.07 0.59 -7.95
C PHE A 9 0.99 1.21 -6.91
N VAL A 10 1.48 2.41 -7.19
CA VAL A 10 2.40 3.15 -6.32
C VAL A 10 1.65 4.31 -5.68
N PHE A 11 1.67 4.35 -4.35
CA PHE A 11 0.88 5.30 -3.55
C PHE A 11 1.78 6.06 -2.56
N PRO A 12 2.43 7.16 -3.00
CA PRO A 12 3.41 7.89 -2.19
C PRO A 12 2.79 9.03 -1.37
N SER A 13 1.61 8.85 -0.80
CA SER A 13 0.94 9.88 -0.01
C SER A 13 1.73 10.27 1.23
N LEU A 14 1.66 11.54 1.61
CA LEU A 14 2.28 12.06 2.83
C LEU A 14 1.41 11.82 4.05
N TRP A 15 0.09 11.84 3.89
CA TRP A 15 -0.92 11.50 4.90
C TRP A 15 -2.23 11.13 4.23
N GLU A 16 -3.00 10.32 4.91
CA GLU A 16 -4.31 9.86 4.44
C GLU A 16 -5.28 9.74 5.62
N GLY A 17 -6.58 9.80 5.33
CA GLY A 17 -7.61 9.33 6.25
C GLY A 17 -7.79 7.82 6.09
N PHE A 18 -8.57 7.42 5.06
CA PHE A 18 -8.69 6.02 4.67
C PHE A 18 -8.52 5.92 3.14
N PRO A 19 -7.45 5.27 2.67
CA PRO A 19 -7.09 5.31 1.25
C PRO A 19 -7.89 4.31 0.39
N TYR A 20 -9.09 4.66 -0.01
CA TYR A 20 -9.94 3.81 -0.86
C TYR A 20 -9.28 3.43 -2.18
N ALA A 21 -8.46 4.32 -2.76
CA ALA A 21 -7.74 4.03 -4.00
C ALA A 21 -6.82 2.81 -3.86
N LEU A 22 -6.23 2.63 -2.69
CA LEU A 22 -5.40 1.47 -2.35
C LEU A 22 -6.24 0.17 -2.40
N ILE A 23 -7.40 0.20 -1.77
CA ILE A 23 -8.33 -0.94 -1.74
C ILE A 23 -8.87 -1.24 -3.14
N GLU A 24 -9.17 -0.23 -3.93
CA GLU A 24 -9.62 -0.41 -5.32
C GLU A 24 -8.56 -1.12 -6.17
N ALA A 25 -7.29 -0.72 -6.04
CA ALA A 25 -6.18 -1.39 -6.72
C ALA A 25 -6.06 -2.86 -6.28
N MET A 26 -6.15 -3.09 -4.98
CA MET A 26 -6.09 -4.44 -4.39
C MET A 26 -7.25 -5.32 -4.87
N ALA A 27 -8.45 -4.78 -4.96
CA ALA A 27 -9.62 -5.51 -5.48
C ALA A 27 -9.42 -5.94 -6.93
N CYS A 28 -8.69 -5.16 -7.72
CA CYS A 28 -8.32 -5.52 -9.09
C CYS A 28 -7.15 -6.53 -9.15
N GLY A 29 -6.61 -6.94 -8.02
CA GLY A 29 -5.45 -7.84 -7.96
C GLY A 29 -4.15 -7.17 -8.36
N VAL A 30 -4.05 -5.85 -8.24
CA VAL A 30 -2.82 -5.12 -8.54
C VAL A 30 -1.98 -5.04 -7.27
N PRO A 31 -0.71 -5.51 -7.30
CA PRO A 31 0.19 -5.34 -6.17
C PRO A 31 0.40 -3.88 -5.84
N VAL A 32 0.51 -3.54 -4.57
CA VAL A 32 0.62 -2.16 -4.11
C VAL A 32 1.93 -1.90 -3.37
N VAL A 33 2.51 -0.73 -3.62
CA VAL A 33 3.63 -0.16 -2.87
C VAL A 33 3.14 1.19 -2.35
N SER A 34 3.00 1.30 -1.04
CA SER A 34 2.45 2.49 -0.40
C SER A 34 3.42 3.08 0.61
N SER A 35 3.41 4.41 0.73
CA SER A 35 4.02 5.05 1.88
C SER A 35 3.33 4.57 3.16
N ASP A 36 4.11 4.45 4.23
CA ASP A 36 3.60 4.12 5.57
C ASP A 36 3.18 5.40 6.29
N CYS A 37 2.33 6.19 5.61
CA CYS A 37 1.82 7.44 6.18
C CYS A 37 0.69 7.17 7.16
N ARG A 38 0.46 8.13 8.04
CA ARG A 38 -0.70 8.11 8.93
C ARG A 38 -1.92 8.66 8.19
N SER A 39 -3.05 8.02 8.25
CA SER A 39 -3.34 6.69 8.74
C SER A 39 -3.85 5.87 7.56
N GLY A 40 -4.09 4.58 7.75
CA GLY A 40 -4.75 3.74 6.77
C GLY A 40 -3.86 2.74 6.04
N PRO A 41 -2.75 3.12 5.37
CA PRO A 41 -1.95 2.14 4.64
C PRO A 41 -1.48 0.95 5.48
N ARG A 42 -0.93 1.18 6.67
CA ARG A 42 -0.51 0.10 7.57
C ARG A 42 -1.67 -0.77 8.02
N GLU A 43 -2.78 -0.18 8.36
CA GLU A 43 -3.99 -0.89 8.78
C GLU A 43 -4.50 -1.84 7.69
N ILE A 44 -4.33 -1.46 6.44
CA ILE A 44 -4.74 -2.26 5.28
C ILE A 44 -3.70 -3.32 4.94
N LEU A 45 -2.42 -2.95 4.83
CA LEU A 45 -1.36 -3.79 4.30
C LEU A 45 -0.68 -4.67 5.34
N ALA A 46 -0.69 -4.25 6.60
CA ALA A 46 -0.04 -4.94 7.72
C ALA A 46 -0.94 -4.93 8.98
N PRO A 47 -2.14 -5.56 8.91
CA PRO A 47 -3.16 -5.43 9.95
C PRO A 47 -2.75 -6.01 11.30
N ASP A 48 -1.81 -6.96 11.33
CA ASP A 48 -1.35 -7.61 12.56
C ASP A 48 -0.13 -6.91 13.18
N THR A 49 0.12 -5.64 12.82
CA THR A 49 1.25 -4.85 13.33
C THR A 49 0.76 -3.65 14.16
N ASP A 50 1.71 -3.02 14.85
CA ASP A 50 1.46 -1.80 15.61
C ASP A 50 1.19 -0.62 14.67
N PHE A 51 -0.03 -0.09 14.67
CA PHE A 51 -0.46 1.01 13.79
C PHE A 51 0.17 2.37 14.13
N SER A 52 0.80 2.50 15.30
CA SER A 52 1.54 3.70 15.66
C SER A 52 2.95 3.74 15.05
N TYR A 53 3.44 2.59 14.60
CA TYR A 53 4.75 2.47 13.96
C TYR A 53 4.71 3.01 12.53
N GLN A 54 5.79 3.68 12.12
CA GLN A 54 6.05 4.05 10.73
C GLN A 54 7.43 3.51 10.33
N THR A 55 7.50 2.82 9.22
CA THR A 55 8.75 2.21 8.77
C THR A 55 9.76 3.23 8.25
N GLU A 56 11.02 2.99 8.53
CA GLU A 56 12.15 3.76 7.98
C GLU A 56 12.85 3.04 6.83
N LYS A 57 12.45 1.81 6.56
CA LYS A 57 12.99 0.94 5.51
C LYS A 57 11.84 0.27 4.75
N PRO A 58 12.08 -0.25 3.52
CA PRO A 58 11.08 -1.06 2.85
C PRO A 58 10.64 -2.23 3.72
N GLU A 59 9.34 -2.35 3.91
CA GLU A 59 8.71 -3.43 4.67
C GLU A 59 7.79 -4.22 3.74
N PHE A 60 8.21 -5.45 3.41
CA PHE A 60 7.41 -6.37 2.61
C PHE A 60 6.37 -7.02 3.53
N ALA A 61 5.26 -6.31 3.72
CA ALA A 61 4.20 -6.73 4.62
C ALA A 61 3.33 -7.84 4.01
N GLU A 62 2.33 -8.29 4.74
CA GLU A 62 1.49 -9.41 4.31
C GLU A 62 0.71 -9.12 3.02
N TYR A 63 0.16 -7.90 2.86
CA TYR A 63 -0.73 -7.56 1.76
C TYR A 63 -0.19 -6.53 0.78
N GLY A 64 1.00 -6.03 1.00
CA GLY A 64 1.66 -5.07 0.13
C GLY A 64 2.96 -4.58 0.74
N VAL A 65 3.63 -3.67 0.06
CA VAL A 65 4.91 -3.12 0.52
C VAL A 65 4.70 -1.74 1.12
N LEU A 66 5.16 -1.56 2.35
CA LEU A 66 5.16 -0.27 3.04
C LEU A 66 6.54 0.37 2.91
N MET A 67 6.54 1.66 2.61
CA MET A 67 7.74 2.44 2.32
C MET A 67 7.85 3.65 3.25
N PRO A 68 9.08 4.13 3.52
CA PRO A 68 9.27 5.37 4.26
C PRO A 68 8.55 6.55 3.60
N VAL A 69 7.92 7.39 4.41
CA VAL A 69 7.26 8.61 3.96
C VAL A 69 8.32 9.65 3.58
N PHE A 70 8.12 10.34 2.47
CA PHE A 70 8.99 11.44 2.06
C PHE A 70 8.89 12.63 2.99
N GLU A 71 9.98 13.36 3.13
CA GLU A 71 9.97 14.63 3.83
C GLU A 71 9.23 15.69 3.01
N VAL A 72 8.47 16.55 3.70
CA VAL A 72 7.76 17.65 3.06
C VAL A 72 8.74 18.79 2.84
N LYS A 73 9.35 18.83 1.65
CA LYS A 73 10.26 19.92 1.26
C LYS A 73 10.16 20.17 -0.24
N PHE A 74 10.47 21.41 -0.61
CA PHE A 74 10.61 21.77 -2.01
C PHE A 74 11.89 21.17 -2.58
N LYS A 75 11.78 20.55 -3.76
CA LYS A 75 12.92 19.94 -4.45
C LYS A 75 12.82 20.18 -5.94
N SER A 76 13.92 20.57 -6.55
CA SER A 76 14.04 20.73 -7.99
C SER A 76 14.20 19.36 -8.69
N ALA A 77 13.69 19.24 -9.90
CA ALA A 77 13.74 17.99 -10.67
C ALA A 77 15.16 17.53 -11.03
N ASP A 78 16.12 18.45 -11.02
CA ASP A 78 17.53 18.18 -11.34
C ASP A 78 18.40 17.90 -10.10
N GLU A 79 17.83 17.95 -8.90
CA GLU A 79 18.55 17.56 -7.68
C GLU A 79 18.73 16.04 -7.63
N LEU A 80 19.83 15.61 -7.00
CA LEU A 80 20.11 14.19 -6.80
C LEU A 80 19.05 13.54 -5.89
N LEU A 81 18.77 12.27 -6.14
CA LEU A 81 17.87 11.49 -5.31
C LEU A 81 18.47 11.26 -3.92
N GLU A 82 17.65 11.41 -2.91
CA GLU A 82 18.00 11.13 -1.52
C GLU A 82 17.82 9.66 -1.16
N GLU A 83 18.28 9.27 0.01
CA GLU A 83 18.25 7.88 0.48
C GLU A 83 16.85 7.27 0.41
N LYS A 84 15.81 7.97 0.90
CA LYS A 84 14.44 7.48 0.86
C LYS A 84 13.92 7.31 -0.57
N GLU A 85 14.24 8.26 -1.44
CA GLU A 85 13.86 8.20 -2.87
C GLU A 85 14.52 7.01 -3.56
N LEU A 86 15.79 6.75 -3.26
CA LEU A 86 16.52 5.59 -3.80
C LEU A 86 15.90 4.27 -3.32
N MET A 87 15.46 4.17 -2.07
CA MET A 87 14.74 3.01 -1.56
C MET A 87 13.47 2.74 -2.37
N TRP A 88 12.71 3.79 -2.68
CA TRP A 88 11.51 3.68 -3.50
C TRP A 88 11.84 3.17 -4.91
N VAL A 89 12.86 3.73 -5.54
CA VAL A 89 13.30 3.30 -6.88
C VAL A 89 13.66 1.82 -6.88
N GLU A 90 14.46 1.38 -5.92
CA GLU A 90 14.89 -0.02 -5.82
C GLU A 90 13.71 -0.98 -5.63
N VAL A 91 12.74 -0.62 -4.78
CA VAL A 91 11.55 -1.46 -4.54
C VAL A 91 10.66 -1.51 -5.77
N ILE A 92 10.43 -0.37 -6.42
CA ILE A 92 9.61 -0.31 -7.63
C ILE A 92 10.25 -1.17 -8.74
N ASP A 93 11.55 -1.05 -8.95
CA ASP A 93 12.29 -1.87 -9.92
C ASP A 93 12.15 -3.36 -9.60
N LYS A 94 12.38 -3.74 -8.34
CA LYS A 94 12.24 -5.14 -7.90
C LYS A 94 10.83 -5.67 -8.17
N MET A 95 9.81 -4.91 -7.82
CA MET A 95 8.42 -5.31 -8.02
C MET A 95 8.06 -5.42 -9.50
N LEU A 96 8.60 -4.56 -10.34
CA LEU A 96 8.35 -4.62 -11.79
C LEU A 96 9.06 -5.79 -12.47
N GLU A 97 10.24 -6.16 -11.99
CA GLU A 97 11.04 -7.26 -12.57
C GLU A 97 10.63 -8.64 -12.06
N ASP A 98 10.21 -8.74 -10.79
CA ASP A 98 9.89 -10.01 -10.14
C ASP A 98 8.40 -10.39 -10.31
N GLU A 99 8.11 -11.11 -11.39
CA GLU A 99 6.75 -11.57 -11.71
C GLU A 99 6.18 -12.51 -10.65
N SER A 100 7.01 -13.39 -10.08
CA SER A 100 6.58 -14.31 -9.01
C SER A 100 6.14 -13.55 -7.77
N LEU A 101 6.90 -12.54 -7.36
CA LEU A 101 6.57 -11.69 -6.22
C LEU A 101 5.27 -10.91 -6.46
N ARG A 102 5.11 -10.36 -7.67
CA ARG A 102 3.84 -9.70 -8.03
C ARG A 102 2.67 -10.66 -7.98
N GLY A 103 2.84 -11.90 -8.42
CA GLY A 103 1.80 -12.93 -8.36
C GLY A 103 1.35 -13.21 -6.93
N ILE A 104 2.28 -13.32 -5.99
CA ILE A 104 1.99 -13.52 -4.57
C ILE A 104 1.20 -12.34 -4.02
N TYR A 105 1.65 -11.13 -4.25
CA TYR A 105 0.98 -9.92 -3.77
C TYR A 105 -0.36 -9.67 -4.46
N SER A 106 -0.50 -10.05 -5.74
CA SER A 106 -1.78 -9.98 -6.45
C SER A 106 -2.86 -10.81 -5.73
N GLU A 107 -2.55 -12.05 -5.39
CA GLU A 107 -3.48 -12.93 -4.69
C GLU A 107 -3.80 -12.45 -3.27
N ARG A 108 -2.79 -12.04 -2.53
CA ARG A 108 -2.96 -11.49 -1.18
C ARG A 108 -3.79 -10.21 -1.19
N ALA A 109 -3.55 -9.34 -2.18
CA ALA A 109 -4.31 -8.10 -2.33
C ALA A 109 -5.80 -8.37 -2.53
N LYS A 110 -6.16 -9.30 -3.40
CA LYS A 110 -7.56 -9.70 -3.60
C LYS A 110 -8.21 -10.22 -2.33
N GLN A 111 -7.50 -11.08 -1.59
CA GLN A 111 -7.98 -11.62 -0.32
C GLN A 111 -8.24 -10.50 0.68
N ARG A 112 -7.31 -9.56 0.80
CA ARG A 112 -7.44 -8.44 1.73
C ARG A 112 -8.58 -7.49 1.34
N ALA A 113 -8.72 -7.16 0.05
CA ALA A 113 -9.79 -6.31 -0.44
C ALA A 113 -11.18 -6.87 -0.12
N ASP A 114 -11.32 -8.18 -0.08
CA ASP A 114 -12.56 -8.85 0.29
C ASP A 114 -13.03 -8.51 1.71
N ASP A 115 -12.11 -8.21 2.63
CA ASP A 115 -12.43 -7.81 3.99
C ASP A 115 -13.14 -6.44 4.07
N PHE A 116 -13.01 -5.63 3.01
CA PHE A 116 -13.63 -4.30 2.93
C PHE A 116 -14.90 -4.27 2.09
N ARG A 117 -15.47 -5.42 1.75
CA ARG A 117 -16.76 -5.49 1.06
C ARG A 117 -17.87 -4.98 1.95
N LEU A 118 -18.82 -4.29 1.33
CA LEU A 118 -19.93 -3.66 2.04
C LEU A 118 -20.69 -4.67 2.92
N GLU A 119 -20.94 -5.87 2.42
CA GLU A 119 -21.64 -6.92 3.15
C GLU A 119 -20.95 -7.28 4.47
N LYS A 120 -19.64 -7.45 4.41
CA LYS A 120 -18.84 -7.75 5.62
C LYS A 120 -18.83 -6.60 6.63
N ILE A 121 -18.69 -5.38 6.14
CA ILE A 121 -18.74 -4.18 6.99
C ILE A 121 -20.10 -4.08 7.68
N VAL A 122 -21.19 -4.32 6.95
CA VAL A 122 -22.54 -4.30 7.50
C VAL A 122 -22.71 -5.38 8.58
N GLU A 123 -22.20 -6.59 8.34
CA GLU A 123 -22.23 -7.68 9.32
C GLU A 123 -21.51 -7.29 10.62
N GLU A 124 -20.33 -6.71 10.51
CA GLU A 124 -19.58 -6.21 11.68
C GLU A 124 -20.35 -5.14 12.46
N TRP A 125 -20.97 -4.19 11.76
CA TRP A 125 -21.81 -3.17 12.39
C TRP A 125 -23.03 -3.77 13.12
N ILE A 126 -23.69 -4.75 12.51
CA ILE A 126 -24.81 -5.44 13.12
C ILE A 126 -24.38 -6.11 14.43
N GLU A 127 -23.20 -6.75 14.43
CA GLU A 127 -22.66 -7.41 15.60
C GLU A 127 -22.39 -6.42 16.75
N VAL A 128 -21.81 -5.27 16.43
CA VAL A 128 -21.55 -4.20 17.43
C VAL A 128 -22.86 -3.62 18.00
N LEU A 129 -23.90 -3.54 17.18
CA LEU A 129 -25.18 -2.94 17.58
C LEU A 129 -26.11 -3.90 18.34
N ARG A 130 -25.79 -5.15 18.40
CA ARG A 130 -26.51 -6.15 19.21
C ARG A 130 -26.08 -6.01 20.68
#